data_81a5619cb27639558503afe798893552
#
_entry.id   81a5619cb27639558503afe798893552
#
_cell.length_a   1.000
_cell.length_b   1.000
_cell.length_c   1.000
_cell.angle_alpha   90.00
_cell.angle_beta   90.00
_cell.angle_gamma   90.00
#
_symmetry.space_group_name_H-M   'P 1'
#
loop_
_entity.id
_entity.type
_entity.pdbx_description
1 polymer ?
#
loop_
_entity_poly.entity_id
_entity_poly.type
_entity_poly.pdbx_seq_one_letter_code
_entity_poly.pdbx_strand_id
1 'polypeptide(L)'
;MAYHLPRLLIIPGLNDSGPAHWQSWLQRQHRDARRVVQRDFSTPDLARWAERIHSTVQSAGEGPWLAVAHSFGVLALARYLADHGGNAVQQALLVAPADPDRFGLAELLPQGRLPITTQLIASTNDPWMDAAAALRWARRWGAHHRNLGAVGHINAESGFGPLPLAQRWVEWHRARAAAEQRFDHASIQEWSFGY
;
A
#
# COMPACT_ATOMS: atom_id res chain seq x y z
N MET A 1 -6.48 25.10 7.37
CA MET A 1 -5.53 23.96 7.36
C MET A 1 -4.90 23.89 5.98
N ALA A 2 -3.58 23.71 5.88
CA ALA A 2 -2.93 23.51 4.59
C ALA A 2 -3.30 22.11 4.06
N TYR A 3 -4.03 22.05 2.96
CA TYR A 3 -4.41 20.80 2.33
C TYR A 3 -3.21 20.25 1.55
N HIS A 4 -2.72 19.09 1.96
CA HIS A 4 -1.63 18.42 1.27
C HIS A 4 -2.19 17.24 0.46
N LEU A 5 -1.79 17.15 -0.82
CA LEU A 5 -2.06 15.95 -1.61
C LEU A 5 -1.40 14.73 -0.96
N PRO A 6 -2.01 13.54 -1.07
CA PRO A 6 -1.44 12.34 -0.46
C PRO A 6 -0.05 12.05 -1.03
N ARG A 7 0.91 11.84 -0.13
CA ARG A 7 2.27 11.39 -0.47
C ARG A 7 2.30 9.89 -0.72
N LEU A 8 3.35 9.41 -1.37
CA LEU A 8 3.48 7.99 -1.69
C LEU A 8 4.37 7.28 -0.67
N LEU A 9 3.85 6.21 -0.05
CA LEU A 9 4.58 5.31 0.83
C LEU A 9 4.86 3.99 0.11
N ILE A 10 6.13 3.66 -0.11
CA ILE A 10 6.57 2.40 -0.71
C ILE A 10 6.95 1.42 0.39
N ILE A 11 6.32 0.24 0.39
CA ILE A 11 6.55 -0.80 1.40
C ILE A 11 7.02 -2.07 0.68
N PRO A 12 8.34 -2.33 0.64
CA PRO A 12 8.91 -3.52 -0.01
C PRO A 12 8.55 -4.82 0.71
N GLY A 13 8.80 -5.94 0.02
CA GLY A 13 8.77 -7.28 0.60
C GLY A 13 10.14 -7.74 1.13
N LEU A 14 10.25 -9.03 1.45
CA LEU A 14 11.52 -9.66 1.81
C LEU A 14 12.57 -9.45 0.70
N ASN A 15 13.82 -9.29 1.11
CA ASN A 15 14.99 -9.01 0.27
C ASN A 15 14.93 -7.66 -0.46
N ASP A 16 14.05 -6.74 -0.01
CA ASP A 16 13.82 -5.40 -0.60
C ASP A 16 13.31 -5.45 -2.06
N SER A 17 13.05 -4.29 -2.61
CA SER A 17 12.72 -4.07 -4.01
C SER A 17 13.89 -3.38 -4.69
N GLY A 18 14.83 -4.17 -5.22
CA GLY A 18 16.05 -3.67 -5.87
C GLY A 18 15.79 -2.72 -7.06
N PRO A 19 16.85 -2.17 -7.70
CA PRO A 19 16.71 -1.13 -8.72
C PRO A 19 15.86 -1.50 -9.93
N ALA A 20 15.82 -2.79 -10.30
CA ALA A 20 15.02 -3.31 -11.41
C ALA A 20 13.55 -3.58 -11.05
N HIS A 21 13.18 -3.52 -9.78
CA HIS A 21 11.83 -3.80 -9.32
C HIS A 21 10.88 -2.62 -9.60
N TRP A 22 9.59 -2.91 -9.87
CA TRP A 22 8.58 -1.90 -10.16
C TRP A 22 8.37 -0.87 -9.04
N GLN A 23 8.55 -1.24 -7.77
CA GLN A 23 8.47 -0.27 -6.66
C GLN A 23 9.60 0.77 -6.73
N SER A 24 10.80 0.36 -7.09
CA SER A 24 11.92 1.28 -7.31
C SER A 24 11.71 2.16 -8.54
N TRP A 25 11.12 1.60 -9.61
CA TRP A 25 10.68 2.40 -10.76
C TRP A 25 9.60 3.41 -10.36
N LEU A 26 8.56 3.00 -9.64
CA LEU A 26 7.47 3.88 -9.19
C LEU A 26 8.00 5.00 -8.26
N GLN A 27 8.92 4.68 -7.35
CA GLN A 27 9.55 5.65 -6.46
C GLN A 27 10.25 6.77 -7.24
N ARG A 28 10.93 6.44 -8.35
CA ARG A 28 11.60 7.43 -9.22
C ARG A 28 10.63 8.38 -9.93
N GLN A 29 9.37 7.98 -10.14
CA GLN A 29 8.33 8.83 -10.75
C GLN A 29 7.74 9.85 -9.76
N HIS A 30 7.95 9.68 -8.45
CA HIS A 30 7.32 10.49 -7.41
C HIS A 30 8.35 11.03 -6.43
N ARG A 31 8.67 12.34 -6.52
CA ARG A 31 9.70 13.00 -5.67
C ARG A 31 9.35 13.00 -4.18
N ASP A 32 8.07 12.96 -3.84
CA ASP A 32 7.54 12.90 -2.48
C ASP A 32 7.43 11.48 -1.92
N ALA A 33 7.80 10.47 -2.71
CA ALA A 33 7.77 9.09 -2.26
C ALA A 33 8.74 8.84 -1.10
N ARG A 34 8.27 8.10 -0.10
CA ARG A 34 9.07 7.57 0.99
C ARG A 34 9.06 6.06 0.96
N ARG A 35 10.24 5.47 1.04
CA ARG A 35 10.41 4.03 1.16
C ARG A 35 10.53 3.66 2.63
N VAL A 36 9.79 2.65 3.06
CA VAL A 36 10.01 2.00 4.34
C VAL A 36 11.27 1.14 4.23
N VAL A 37 12.30 1.51 4.97
CA VAL A 37 13.59 0.80 4.95
C VAL A 37 13.71 -0.03 6.21
N GLN A 38 13.77 -1.35 6.07
CA GLN A 38 14.03 -2.26 7.17
C GLN A 38 15.52 -2.27 7.53
N ARG A 39 15.84 -2.54 8.79
CA ARG A 39 17.22 -2.78 9.21
C ARG A 39 17.79 -4.07 8.59
N ASP A 40 16.91 -5.06 8.44
CA ASP A 40 17.18 -6.35 7.84
C ASP A 40 15.94 -6.76 7.01
N PHE A 41 16.10 -6.87 5.72
CA PHE A 41 15.05 -7.29 4.80
C PHE A 41 14.94 -8.82 4.66
N SER A 42 15.87 -9.60 5.21
CA SER A 42 15.85 -11.06 5.13
C SER A 42 15.02 -11.72 6.23
N THR A 43 14.80 -11.02 7.35
CA THR A 43 14.07 -11.55 8.51
C THR A 43 12.58 -11.13 8.47
N PRO A 44 11.65 -12.09 8.40
CA PRO A 44 10.20 -11.82 8.35
C PRO A 44 9.61 -11.55 9.75
N ASP A 45 10.05 -10.49 10.41
CA ASP A 45 9.56 -10.06 11.72
C ASP A 45 8.39 -9.09 11.54
N LEU A 46 7.15 -9.60 11.60
CA LEU A 46 5.92 -8.84 11.32
C LEU A 46 5.77 -7.59 12.20
N ALA A 47 6.03 -7.72 13.50
CA ALA A 47 5.88 -6.62 14.46
C ALA A 47 6.91 -5.51 14.19
N ARG A 48 8.17 -5.89 13.98
CA ARG A 48 9.25 -4.95 13.65
C ARG A 48 8.99 -4.23 12.32
N TRP A 49 8.48 -4.94 11.32
CA TRP A 49 8.16 -4.35 10.03
C TRP A 49 7.00 -3.37 10.13
N ALA A 50 5.96 -3.69 10.90
CA ALA A 50 4.84 -2.79 11.16
C ALA A 50 5.30 -1.53 11.91
N GLU A 51 6.15 -1.67 12.94
CA GLU A 51 6.74 -0.54 13.68
C GLU A 51 7.61 0.34 12.77
N ARG A 52 8.32 -0.26 11.82
CA ARG A 52 9.11 0.52 10.85
C ARG A 52 8.23 1.34 9.91
N ILE A 53 7.04 0.83 9.53
CA ILE A 53 6.04 1.62 8.80
C ILE A 53 5.60 2.80 9.66
N HIS A 54 5.25 2.56 10.91
CA HIS A 54 4.85 3.61 11.86
C HIS A 54 5.91 4.70 11.98
N SER A 55 7.15 4.32 12.30
CA SER A 55 8.25 5.27 12.46
C SER A 55 8.56 6.06 11.18
N THR A 56 8.41 5.45 10.01
CA THR A 56 8.60 6.12 8.71
C THR A 56 7.53 7.19 8.48
N VAL A 57 6.27 6.85 8.77
CA VAL A 57 5.13 7.79 8.66
C VAL A 57 5.31 8.96 9.63
N GLN A 58 5.63 8.70 10.89
CA GLN A 58 5.83 9.72 11.91
C GLN A 58 7.00 10.67 11.60
N SER A 59 8.15 10.13 11.20
CA SER A 59 9.34 10.91 10.90
C SER A 59 9.21 11.80 9.65
N ALA A 60 8.32 11.43 8.73
CA ALA A 60 8.09 12.19 7.51
C ALA A 60 7.14 13.41 7.72
N GLY A 61 6.59 13.58 8.93
CA GLY A 61 5.67 14.67 9.28
C GLY A 61 4.23 14.42 8.86
N GLU A 62 3.35 15.34 9.23
CA GLU A 62 1.92 15.27 8.99
C GLU A 62 1.56 15.19 7.50
N GLY A 63 0.39 14.62 7.23
CA GLY A 63 -0.22 14.55 5.91
C GLY A 63 -0.63 13.13 5.51
N PRO A 64 -1.55 13.03 4.57
CA PRO A 64 -2.09 11.75 4.14
C PRO A 64 -1.10 10.96 3.27
N TRP A 65 -1.23 9.62 3.32
CA TRP A 65 -0.43 8.69 2.54
C TRP A 65 -1.28 7.80 1.64
N LEU A 66 -0.78 7.54 0.43
CA LEU A 66 -1.15 6.40 -0.40
C LEU A 66 -0.05 5.34 -0.21
N ALA A 67 -0.41 4.16 0.30
CA ALA A 67 0.56 3.08 0.50
C ALA A 67 0.55 2.11 -0.68
N VAL A 68 1.75 1.71 -1.12
CA VAL A 68 1.92 0.67 -2.15
C VAL A 68 2.84 -0.40 -1.58
N ALA A 69 2.25 -1.53 -1.21
CA ALA A 69 2.94 -2.64 -0.55
C ALA A 69 3.11 -3.85 -1.48
N HIS A 70 4.21 -4.58 -1.35
CA HIS A 70 4.49 -5.80 -2.10
C HIS A 70 4.85 -6.95 -1.16
N SER A 71 4.37 -8.16 -1.48
CA SER A 71 4.78 -9.41 -0.82
C SER A 71 4.60 -9.36 0.70
N PHE A 72 5.65 -9.64 1.48
CA PHE A 72 5.64 -9.56 2.95
C PHE A 72 5.31 -8.14 3.47
N GLY A 73 5.65 -7.11 2.71
CA GLY A 73 5.27 -5.73 3.02
C GLY A 73 3.76 -5.51 3.11
N VAL A 74 2.96 -6.33 2.40
CA VAL A 74 1.49 -6.32 2.51
C VAL A 74 1.04 -6.79 3.90
N LEU A 75 1.66 -7.86 4.42
CA LEU A 75 1.36 -8.37 5.77
C LEU A 75 1.73 -7.33 6.83
N ALA A 76 2.91 -6.72 6.69
CA ALA A 76 3.37 -5.67 7.59
C ALA A 76 2.43 -4.44 7.58
N LEU A 77 1.94 -4.03 6.40
CA LEU A 77 0.98 -2.94 6.29
C LEU A 77 -0.38 -3.30 6.94
N ALA A 78 -0.87 -4.52 6.71
CA ALA A 78 -2.11 -4.98 7.33
C ALA A 78 -2.01 -4.97 8.87
N ARG A 79 -0.87 -5.41 9.41
CA ARG A 79 -0.58 -5.35 10.85
C ARG A 79 -0.50 -3.91 11.35
N TYR A 80 0.24 -3.04 10.68
CA TYR A 80 0.32 -1.61 11.00
C TYR A 80 -1.07 -0.96 11.06
N LEU A 81 -1.94 -1.25 10.09
CA LEU A 81 -3.30 -0.70 10.05
C LEU A 81 -4.18 -1.21 11.21
N ALA A 82 -3.96 -2.45 11.65
CA ALA A 82 -4.66 -2.99 12.82
C ALA A 82 -4.23 -2.30 14.11
N ASP A 83 -2.93 -2.00 14.24
CA ASP A 83 -2.36 -1.41 15.47
C ASP A 83 -2.60 0.10 15.55
N HIS A 84 -2.60 0.84 14.42
CA HIS A 84 -2.60 2.30 14.37
C HIS A 84 -3.81 2.91 13.65
N GLY A 85 -4.68 2.10 13.07
CA GLY A 85 -5.84 2.57 12.29
C GLY A 85 -5.47 3.20 10.95
N GLY A 86 -6.44 3.89 10.33
CA GLY A 86 -6.34 4.47 8.99
C GLY A 86 -6.06 5.97 8.92
N ASN A 87 -5.71 6.62 10.04
CA ASN A 87 -5.63 8.09 10.07
C ASN A 87 -4.55 8.67 9.16
N ALA A 88 -3.38 8.03 9.09
CA ALA A 88 -2.27 8.47 8.26
C ALA A 88 -2.32 7.92 6.84
N VAL A 89 -2.68 6.64 6.68
CA VAL A 89 -2.77 5.98 5.37
C VAL A 89 -4.23 5.95 4.93
N GLN A 90 -4.56 6.67 3.86
CA GLN A 90 -5.94 6.79 3.39
C GLN A 90 -6.37 5.66 2.46
N GLN A 91 -5.44 5.18 1.62
CA GLN A 91 -5.69 4.15 0.61
C GLN A 91 -4.46 3.25 0.49
N ALA A 92 -4.65 1.98 0.14
CA ALA A 92 -3.52 1.08 -0.12
C ALA A 92 -3.71 0.19 -1.34
N LEU A 93 -2.63 0.04 -2.12
CA LEU A 93 -2.47 -0.96 -3.17
C LEU A 93 -1.61 -2.10 -2.63
N LEU A 94 -2.19 -3.28 -2.52
CA LEU A 94 -1.61 -4.50 -1.98
C LEU A 94 -1.26 -5.42 -3.16
N VAL A 95 0.01 -5.58 -3.50
CA VAL A 95 0.45 -6.29 -4.71
C VAL A 95 1.13 -7.60 -4.33
N ALA A 96 0.65 -8.71 -4.88
CA ALA A 96 1.20 -10.05 -4.70
C ALA A 96 1.56 -10.34 -3.24
N PRO A 97 0.60 -10.38 -2.30
CA PRO A 97 0.89 -10.61 -0.90
C PRO A 97 1.61 -11.95 -0.68
N ALA A 98 2.50 -12.01 0.29
CA ALA A 98 3.04 -13.26 0.75
C ALA A 98 1.97 -14.05 1.54
N ASP A 99 2.01 -15.39 1.47
CA ASP A 99 1.10 -16.23 2.24
C ASP A 99 1.50 -16.24 3.73
N PRO A 100 0.66 -15.70 4.63
CA PRO A 100 0.99 -15.63 6.04
C PRO A 100 1.12 -17.00 6.72
N ASP A 101 0.44 -18.04 6.18
CA ASP A 101 0.53 -19.39 6.72
C ASP A 101 1.94 -19.97 6.57
N ARG A 102 2.68 -19.61 5.51
CA ARG A 102 4.09 -20.00 5.32
C ARG A 102 5.03 -19.46 6.40
N PHE A 103 4.62 -18.40 7.08
CA PHE A 103 5.41 -17.76 8.13
C PHE A 103 4.83 -18.01 9.53
N GLY A 104 3.72 -18.74 9.65
CA GLY A 104 3.01 -18.91 10.93
C GLY A 104 2.40 -17.62 11.47
N LEU A 105 2.05 -16.67 10.60
CA LEU A 105 1.62 -15.31 10.97
C LEU A 105 0.13 -15.04 10.78
N ALA A 106 -0.64 -16.00 10.28
CA ALA A 106 -2.04 -15.79 9.92
C ALA A 106 -2.89 -15.24 11.08
N GLU A 107 -2.70 -15.78 12.29
CA GLU A 107 -3.43 -15.36 13.50
C GLU A 107 -3.01 -13.98 14.02
N LEU A 108 -1.83 -13.49 13.61
CA LEU A 108 -1.32 -12.17 13.99
C LEU A 108 -1.82 -11.04 13.08
N LEU A 109 -2.51 -11.40 11.99
CA LEU A 109 -3.07 -10.45 11.04
C LEU A 109 -4.53 -10.13 11.37
N PRO A 110 -5.06 -8.96 10.91
CA PRO A 110 -6.46 -8.61 11.09
C PRO A 110 -7.38 -9.70 10.52
N GLN A 111 -8.30 -10.20 11.37
CA GLN A 111 -9.28 -11.20 10.98
C GLN A 111 -10.58 -10.59 10.43
N GLY A 112 -10.65 -9.29 10.26
CA GLY A 112 -11.76 -8.51 9.70
C GLY A 112 -11.31 -7.48 8.68
N ARG A 113 -12.23 -6.58 8.31
CA ARG A 113 -11.98 -5.52 7.33
C ARG A 113 -10.86 -4.58 7.80
N LEU A 114 -10.00 -4.19 6.88
CA LEU A 114 -9.03 -3.12 7.13
C LEU A 114 -9.74 -1.75 7.26
N PRO A 115 -9.19 -0.83 8.06
CA PRO A 115 -9.85 0.45 8.35
C PRO A 115 -9.84 1.46 7.20
N ILE A 116 -9.23 1.10 6.07
CA ILE A 116 -9.10 1.94 4.87
C ILE A 116 -9.54 1.19 3.62
N THR A 117 -9.80 1.91 2.53
CA THR A 117 -10.04 1.28 1.23
C THR A 117 -8.74 0.69 0.69
N THR A 118 -8.79 -0.57 0.29
CA THR A 118 -7.64 -1.30 -0.24
C THR A 118 -7.99 -1.99 -1.57
N GLN A 119 -6.99 -2.07 -2.46
CA GLN A 119 -7.06 -2.90 -3.65
C GLN A 119 -5.97 -3.96 -3.59
N LEU A 120 -6.35 -5.24 -3.72
CA LEU A 120 -5.43 -6.36 -3.73
C LEU A 120 -5.25 -6.88 -5.16
N ILE A 121 -4.00 -6.90 -5.61
CA ILE A 121 -3.59 -7.43 -6.91
C ILE A 121 -2.95 -8.79 -6.70
N ALA A 122 -3.45 -9.81 -7.36
CA ALA A 122 -2.95 -11.18 -7.28
C ALA A 122 -2.56 -11.72 -8.66
N SER A 123 -1.87 -12.85 -8.66
CA SER A 123 -1.49 -13.62 -9.85
C SER A 123 -1.93 -15.07 -9.70
N THR A 124 -2.28 -15.71 -10.82
CA THR A 124 -2.76 -17.11 -10.81
C THR A 124 -1.64 -18.10 -10.50
N ASN A 125 -0.40 -17.78 -10.88
CA ASN A 125 0.78 -18.64 -10.73
C ASN A 125 1.84 -18.05 -9.79
N ASP A 126 1.40 -17.27 -8.80
CA ASP A 126 2.31 -16.73 -7.80
C ASP A 126 2.88 -17.87 -6.93
N PRO A 127 4.21 -18.04 -6.85
CA PRO A 127 4.81 -19.13 -6.06
C PRO A 127 4.71 -18.88 -4.55
N TRP A 128 4.41 -17.65 -4.12
CA TRP A 128 4.37 -17.25 -2.72
C TRP A 128 2.97 -17.22 -2.11
N MET A 129 1.94 -17.13 -2.93
CA MET A 129 0.55 -17.17 -2.47
C MET A 129 -0.36 -17.75 -3.55
N ASP A 130 -1.08 -18.80 -3.21
CA ASP A 130 -2.16 -19.35 -4.02
C ASP A 130 -3.25 -18.30 -4.31
N ALA A 131 -3.74 -18.27 -5.55
CA ALA A 131 -4.75 -17.29 -5.97
C ALA A 131 -6.06 -17.39 -5.15
N ALA A 132 -6.46 -18.61 -4.73
CA ALA A 132 -7.62 -18.78 -3.87
C ALA A 132 -7.36 -18.26 -2.44
N ALA A 133 -6.14 -18.41 -1.92
CA ALA A 133 -5.73 -17.83 -0.65
C ALA A 133 -5.73 -16.28 -0.72
N ALA A 134 -5.18 -15.71 -1.80
CA ALA A 134 -5.21 -14.27 -2.04
C ALA A 134 -6.65 -13.72 -2.06
N LEU A 135 -7.57 -14.42 -2.72
CA LEU A 135 -9.00 -14.05 -2.74
C LEU A 135 -9.64 -14.15 -1.34
N ARG A 136 -9.31 -15.20 -0.56
CA ARG A 136 -9.82 -15.33 0.83
C ARG A 136 -9.36 -14.16 1.69
N TRP A 137 -8.08 -13.78 1.63
CA TRP A 137 -7.55 -12.63 2.36
C TRP A 137 -8.14 -11.31 1.87
N ALA A 138 -8.31 -11.13 0.56
CA ALA A 138 -8.97 -9.94 0.01
C ALA A 138 -10.40 -9.77 0.55
N ARG A 139 -11.18 -10.86 0.58
CA ARG A 139 -12.54 -10.85 1.15
C ARG A 139 -12.56 -10.55 2.64
N ARG A 140 -11.66 -11.17 3.41
CA ARG A 140 -11.52 -10.94 4.84
C ARG A 140 -11.20 -9.49 5.16
N TRP A 141 -10.26 -8.89 4.42
CA TRP A 141 -9.85 -7.50 4.60
C TRP A 141 -10.80 -6.48 3.93
N GLY A 142 -11.79 -6.93 3.19
CA GLY A 142 -12.71 -6.07 2.43
C GLY A 142 -12.02 -5.34 1.28
N ALA A 143 -10.94 -5.90 0.74
CA ALA A 143 -10.18 -5.33 -0.36
C ALA A 143 -10.85 -5.60 -1.72
N HIS A 144 -10.79 -4.63 -2.62
CA HIS A 144 -11.13 -4.83 -4.03
C HIS A 144 -10.10 -5.76 -4.67
N HIS A 145 -10.51 -6.98 -5.02
CA HIS A 145 -9.61 -7.98 -5.59
C HIS A 145 -9.52 -7.89 -7.11
N ARG A 146 -8.30 -7.96 -7.65
CA ARG A 146 -8.02 -8.09 -9.07
C ARG A 146 -6.92 -9.12 -9.31
N ASN A 147 -7.20 -10.13 -10.14
CA ASN A 147 -6.22 -11.09 -10.60
C ASN A 147 -5.71 -10.67 -11.99
N LEU A 148 -4.39 -10.65 -12.20
CA LEU A 148 -3.76 -10.27 -13.46
C LEU A 148 -3.48 -11.47 -14.38
N GLY A 149 -3.92 -12.69 -14.01
CA GLY A 149 -3.57 -13.91 -14.72
C GLY A 149 -2.23 -14.49 -14.26
N ALA A 150 -1.61 -15.30 -15.10
CA ALA A 150 -0.35 -15.99 -14.79
C ALA A 150 0.86 -15.07 -15.00
N VAL A 151 1.15 -14.21 -14.02
CA VAL A 151 2.22 -13.19 -14.09
C VAL A 151 3.27 -13.32 -12.98
N GLY A 152 3.37 -14.50 -12.35
CA GLY A 152 4.35 -14.78 -11.30
C GLY A 152 4.10 -13.93 -10.04
N HIS A 153 5.16 -13.63 -9.30
CA HIS A 153 5.11 -12.85 -8.05
C HIS A 153 5.06 -11.33 -8.27
N ILE A 154 4.82 -10.87 -9.49
CA ILE A 154 4.79 -9.44 -9.86
C ILE A 154 6.02 -8.70 -9.31
N ASN A 155 7.20 -9.27 -9.54
CA ASN A 155 8.50 -8.74 -9.13
C ASN A 155 9.46 -8.66 -10.33
N ALA A 156 10.70 -8.23 -10.11
CA ALA A 156 11.70 -8.13 -11.17
C ALA A 156 11.99 -9.48 -11.85
N GLU A 157 12.02 -10.58 -11.10
CA GLU A 157 12.23 -11.95 -11.62
C GLU A 157 11.08 -12.40 -12.53
N SER A 158 9.87 -11.90 -12.28
CA SER A 158 8.69 -12.12 -13.11
C SER A 158 8.58 -11.11 -14.28
N GLY A 159 9.60 -10.30 -14.53
CA GLY A 159 9.65 -9.33 -15.63
C GLY A 159 9.02 -7.96 -15.33
N PHE A 160 8.70 -7.67 -14.05
CA PHE A 160 8.08 -6.39 -13.68
C PHE A 160 9.11 -5.35 -13.21
N GLY A 161 9.74 -4.66 -14.18
CA GLY A 161 10.47 -3.41 -13.96
C GLY A 161 9.51 -2.23 -13.83
N PRO A 162 8.77 -1.81 -14.86
CA PRO A 162 7.63 -0.91 -14.76
C PRO A 162 6.34 -1.66 -14.35
N LEU A 163 5.49 -1.02 -13.55
CA LEU A 163 4.11 -1.44 -13.29
C LEU A 163 3.15 -0.26 -13.49
N PRO A 164 2.73 0.03 -14.74
CA PRO A 164 1.88 1.17 -15.06
C PRO A 164 0.54 1.16 -14.31
N LEU A 165 0.06 -0.01 -13.90
CA LEU A 165 -1.14 -0.13 -13.06
C LEU A 165 -0.95 0.59 -11.73
N ALA A 166 0.20 0.43 -11.05
CA ALA A 166 0.47 1.08 -9.79
C ALA A 166 0.60 2.61 -9.95
N GLN A 167 1.25 3.06 -11.04
CA GLN A 167 1.34 4.49 -11.35
C GLN A 167 -0.05 5.12 -11.57
N ARG A 168 -0.88 4.52 -12.44
CA ARG A 168 -2.24 5.00 -12.68
C ARG A 168 -3.10 5.00 -11.41
N TRP A 169 -2.92 4.02 -10.53
CA TRP A 169 -3.61 3.97 -9.25
C TRP A 169 -3.24 5.17 -8.37
N VAL A 170 -1.94 5.50 -8.24
CA VAL A 170 -1.47 6.67 -7.49
C VAL A 170 -2.00 7.97 -8.08
N GLU A 171 -1.88 8.15 -9.41
CA GLU A 171 -2.33 9.33 -10.13
C GLU A 171 -3.85 9.55 -9.96
N TRP A 172 -4.63 8.49 -10.07
CA TRP A 172 -6.09 8.56 -9.92
C TRP A 172 -6.49 9.01 -8.51
N HIS A 173 -5.89 8.43 -7.46
CA HIS A 173 -6.20 8.82 -6.08
C HIS A 173 -5.77 10.25 -5.76
N ARG A 174 -4.64 10.71 -6.30
CA ARG A 174 -4.20 12.10 -6.17
C ARG A 174 -5.11 13.08 -6.89
N ALA A 175 -5.51 12.76 -8.11
CA ALA A 175 -6.43 13.59 -8.87
C ALA A 175 -7.79 13.72 -8.17
N ARG A 176 -8.27 12.61 -7.59
CA ARG A 176 -9.51 12.60 -6.80
C ARG A 176 -9.38 13.47 -5.55
N ALA A 177 -8.31 13.33 -4.76
CA ALA A 177 -8.07 14.15 -3.58
C ALA A 177 -7.98 15.65 -3.93
N ALA A 178 -7.32 16.00 -5.04
CA ALA A 178 -7.26 17.37 -5.54
C ALA A 178 -8.63 17.92 -5.95
N ALA A 179 -9.49 17.09 -6.52
CA ALA A 179 -10.86 17.49 -6.88
C ALA A 179 -11.73 17.74 -5.64
N GLU A 180 -11.69 16.83 -4.66
CA GLU A 180 -12.39 16.96 -3.38
C GLU A 180 -12.00 18.26 -2.67
N GLN A 181 -10.71 18.60 -2.61
CA GLN A 181 -10.21 19.84 -2.02
C GLN A 181 -10.75 21.12 -2.72
N ARG A 182 -10.88 21.08 -4.05
CA ARG A 182 -11.44 22.23 -4.81
C ARG A 182 -12.92 22.44 -4.50
N PHE A 183 -13.70 21.38 -4.36
CA PHE A 183 -15.12 21.47 -4.01
C PHE A 183 -15.33 22.03 -2.60
N ASP A 184 -14.52 21.61 -1.63
CA ASP A 184 -14.58 22.13 -0.26
C ASP A 184 -14.26 23.64 -0.22
N HIS A 185 -13.28 24.10 -0.99
CA HIS A 185 -12.95 25.53 -1.09
C HIS A 185 -14.06 26.35 -1.75
N ALA A 186 -14.69 25.85 -2.80
CA ALA A 186 -15.78 26.56 -3.49
C ALA A 186 -16.99 26.71 -2.57
N SER A 187 -17.38 25.65 -1.84
CA SER A 187 -18.52 25.70 -0.91
C SER A 187 -18.30 26.66 0.26
N ILE A 188 -17.09 26.74 0.82
CA ILE A 188 -16.76 27.68 1.91
C ILE A 188 -16.85 29.15 1.42
N GLN A 189 -16.44 29.43 0.19
CA GLN A 189 -16.54 30.80 -0.37
C GLN A 189 -17.99 31.23 -0.62
N GLU A 190 -18.85 30.34 -1.09
CA GLU A 190 -20.26 30.64 -1.28
C GLU A 190 -20.98 30.99 0.04
N TRP A 191 -20.61 30.35 1.17
CA TRP A 191 -21.21 30.65 2.47
C TRP A 191 -20.68 31.96 3.10
N SER A 192 -19.52 32.47 2.66
CA SER A 192 -18.93 33.72 3.19
C SER A 192 -19.46 35.02 2.55
N PHE A 193 -20.22 34.90 1.48
CA PHE A 193 -20.85 36.07 0.78
C PHE A 193 -22.35 36.22 1.05
N GLY A 194 -22.92 35.50 2.00
CA GLY A 194 -24.35 35.48 2.34
C GLY A 194 -24.72 36.26 3.59
N TYR A 195 -24.16 37.48 3.82
CA TYR A 195 -24.65 38.46 4.81
C TYR A 195 -24.51 39.85 4.25
#